data_88732a7631aa2d3057746946fb493c4d
#
_entry.id   88732a7631aa2d3057746946fb493c4d
#
_cell.length_a   1.000
_cell.length_b   1.000
_cell.length_c   1.000
_cell.angle_alpha   90.00
_cell.angle_beta   90.00
_cell.angle_gamma   90.00
#
_symmetry.space_group_name_H-M   'P 1'
#
loop_
_entity.id
_entity.type
_entity.pdbx_description
1 polymer ?
#
loop_
_entity_poly.entity_id
_entity_poly.type
_entity_poly.pdbx_seq_one_letter_code
_entity_poly.pdbx_strand_id
1 'polypeptide(L)'
;MTQTNDKKIALVTGASRGLGAAMAETLGSTGWHVVALGRTMGALEELDDRIKAKGGTATLAAMDITKDDAIRHLCRDIHDRWGHLDLWVHTAIHAPPMSPADHIALKDWDKCTAINIRATGVLIPMIAPLLTAAPSRATALFINDAAARGKFMGAYGASKAAQIALAQAWQLETARIGARVMIEEARPMPTATRARFYPGENRDTLTPCLQEAERLLRALAD
;
A
#
# COMPACT_ATOMS: atom_id res chain seq x y z
N MET A 1 16.38 -27.86 -14.51
CA MET A 1 16.46 -26.55 -15.19
C MET A 1 15.44 -25.65 -14.50
N THR A 2 15.86 -24.91 -13.49
CA THR A 2 15.06 -23.88 -12.83
C THR A 2 14.88 -22.75 -13.83
N GLN A 3 13.67 -22.56 -14.35
CA GLN A 3 13.33 -21.31 -15.03
C GLN A 3 13.56 -20.18 -14.05
N THR A 4 14.60 -19.41 -14.24
CA THR A 4 14.76 -18.10 -13.60
C THR A 4 13.56 -17.29 -14.04
N ASN A 5 12.62 -17.12 -13.11
CA ASN A 5 11.43 -16.33 -13.35
C ASN A 5 11.88 -14.85 -13.32
N ASP A 6 12.18 -14.32 -14.48
CA ASP A 6 12.72 -12.96 -14.70
C ASP A 6 11.70 -11.84 -14.37
N LYS A 7 10.55 -12.23 -13.77
CA LYS A 7 9.50 -11.28 -13.41
C LYS A 7 9.85 -10.54 -12.13
N LYS A 8 9.74 -9.23 -12.16
CA LYS A 8 9.79 -8.40 -10.96
C LYS A 8 8.61 -8.70 -10.04
N ILE A 9 8.86 -8.74 -8.75
CA ILE A 9 7.88 -9.09 -7.70
C ILE A 9 7.47 -7.83 -6.95
N ALA A 10 6.16 -7.56 -6.92
CA ALA A 10 5.60 -6.43 -6.18
C ALA A 10 4.64 -6.91 -5.08
N LEU A 11 4.84 -6.45 -3.85
CA LEU A 11 3.85 -6.58 -2.77
C LEU A 11 3.01 -5.31 -2.70
N VAL A 12 1.68 -5.44 -2.81
CA VAL A 12 0.75 -4.33 -2.62
C VAL A 12 -0.12 -4.59 -1.39
N THR A 13 0.13 -3.85 -0.30
CA THR A 13 -0.69 -3.90 0.90
C THR A 13 -1.88 -2.94 0.77
N GLY A 14 -3.10 -3.44 1.02
CA GLY A 14 -4.33 -2.69 0.78
C GLY A 14 -4.87 -2.83 -0.65
N ALA A 15 -4.55 -3.94 -1.33
CA ALA A 15 -4.88 -4.18 -2.73
C ALA A 15 -6.38 -4.43 -3.02
N SER A 16 -7.24 -4.57 -2.02
CA SER A 16 -8.65 -4.96 -2.23
C SER A 16 -9.52 -3.86 -2.85
N ARG A 17 -9.10 -2.59 -2.89
CA ARG A 17 -9.90 -1.48 -3.45
C ARG A 17 -9.08 -0.20 -3.66
N GLY A 18 -9.70 0.77 -4.35
CA GLY A 18 -9.18 2.12 -4.52
C GLY A 18 -7.81 2.16 -5.19
N LEU A 19 -6.92 3.00 -4.67
CA LEU A 19 -5.58 3.17 -5.22
C LEU A 19 -4.76 1.88 -5.19
N GLY A 20 -4.83 1.11 -4.09
CA GLY A 20 -4.08 -0.15 -3.98
C GLY A 20 -4.48 -1.18 -5.04
N ALA A 21 -5.78 -1.34 -5.30
CA ALA A 21 -6.26 -2.20 -6.38
C ALA A 21 -5.80 -1.70 -7.75
N ALA A 22 -5.88 -0.39 -8.00
CA ALA A 22 -5.44 0.22 -9.25
C ALA A 22 -3.92 0.05 -9.47
N MET A 23 -3.09 0.22 -8.44
CA MET A 23 -1.66 0.00 -8.53
C MET A 23 -1.31 -1.47 -8.79
N ALA A 24 -1.99 -2.40 -8.11
CA ALA A 24 -1.82 -3.84 -8.33
C ALA A 24 -2.21 -4.24 -9.77
N GLU A 25 -3.32 -3.73 -10.27
CA GLU A 25 -3.79 -3.97 -11.65
C GLU A 25 -2.80 -3.41 -12.68
N THR A 26 -2.31 -2.18 -12.48
CA THR A 26 -1.33 -1.54 -13.38
C THR A 26 0.00 -2.30 -13.39
N LEU A 27 0.52 -2.68 -12.22
CA LEU A 27 1.73 -3.49 -12.11
C LEU A 27 1.57 -4.83 -12.82
N GLY A 28 0.47 -5.56 -12.59
CA GLY A 28 0.19 -6.82 -13.25
C GLY A 28 0.16 -6.68 -14.77
N SER A 29 -0.48 -5.63 -15.30
CA SER A 29 -0.55 -5.36 -16.74
C SER A 29 0.78 -4.99 -17.39
N THR A 30 1.78 -4.59 -16.59
CA THR A 30 3.13 -4.23 -17.06
C THR A 30 4.17 -5.32 -16.80
N GLY A 31 3.73 -6.55 -16.54
CA GLY A 31 4.58 -7.73 -16.47
C GLY A 31 5.12 -8.09 -15.09
N TRP A 32 4.73 -7.35 -14.03
CA TRP A 32 5.07 -7.72 -12.66
C TRP A 32 4.24 -8.91 -12.18
N HIS A 33 4.82 -9.73 -11.31
CA HIS A 33 4.04 -10.63 -10.47
C HIS A 33 3.61 -9.87 -9.22
N VAL A 34 2.30 -9.81 -8.96
CA VAL A 34 1.74 -9.01 -7.87
C VAL A 34 1.33 -9.90 -6.70
N VAL A 35 1.93 -9.70 -5.53
CA VAL A 35 1.41 -10.23 -4.26
C VAL A 35 0.38 -9.24 -3.73
N ALA A 36 -0.89 -9.55 -3.91
CA ALA A 36 -2.01 -8.67 -3.56
C ALA A 36 -2.50 -8.98 -2.15
N LEU A 37 -2.15 -8.11 -1.18
CA LEU A 37 -2.57 -8.27 0.21
C LEU A 37 -3.77 -7.38 0.53
N GLY A 38 -4.83 -8.00 1.04
CA GLY A 38 -6.04 -7.33 1.50
C GLY A 38 -6.85 -8.24 2.43
N ARG A 39 -7.90 -7.72 3.07
CA ARG A 39 -8.70 -8.51 4.02
C ARG A 39 -9.86 -9.27 3.39
N THR A 40 -10.32 -8.84 2.21
CA THR A 40 -11.53 -9.35 1.57
C THR A 40 -11.17 -10.21 0.38
N MET A 41 -11.31 -11.53 0.50
CA MET A 41 -10.93 -12.48 -0.55
C MET A 41 -11.65 -12.17 -1.86
N GLY A 42 -12.98 -12.04 -1.90
CA GLY A 42 -13.71 -11.77 -3.13
C GLY A 42 -13.24 -10.53 -3.88
N ALA A 43 -12.85 -9.45 -3.17
CA ALA A 43 -12.29 -8.26 -3.82
C ALA A 43 -10.87 -8.49 -4.39
N LEU A 44 -10.11 -9.43 -3.81
CA LEU A 44 -8.82 -9.84 -4.35
C LEU A 44 -9.00 -10.77 -5.56
N GLU A 45 -10.00 -11.63 -5.56
CA GLU A 45 -10.37 -12.48 -6.70
C GLU A 45 -10.80 -11.64 -7.89
N GLU A 46 -11.66 -10.63 -7.70
CA GLU A 46 -12.04 -9.67 -8.72
C GLU A 46 -10.83 -8.90 -9.28
N LEU A 47 -9.86 -8.57 -8.43
CA LEU A 47 -8.62 -7.93 -8.85
C LEU A 47 -7.76 -8.89 -9.68
N ASP A 48 -7.63 -10.14 -9.27
CA ASP A 48 -6.88 -11.18 -9.99
C ASP A 48 -7.46 -11.41 -11.38
N ASP A 49 -8.78 -11.46 -11.50
CA ASP A 49 -9.46 -11.59 -12.79
C ASP A 49 -9.12 -10.41 -13.72
N ARG A 50 -9.11 -9.17 -13.20
CA ARG A 50 -8.69 -8.00 -13.99
C ARG A 50 -7.23 -8.05 -14.40
N ILE A 51 -6.35 -8.50 -13.51
CA ILE A 51 -4.91 -8.68 -13.80
C ILE A 51 -4.73 -9.75 -14.88
N LYS A 52 -5.39 -10.90 -14.75
CA LYS A 52 -5.35 -12.00 -15.72
C LYS A 52 -5.89 -11.61 -17.08
N ALA A 53 -7.00 -10.86 -17.13
CA ALA A 53 -7.59 -10.34 -18.37
C ALA A 53 -6.60 -9.46 -19.16
N LYS A 54 -5.61 -8.86 -18.47
CA LYS A 54 -4.52 -8.07 -19.07
C LYS A 54 -3.21 -8.87 -19.28
N GLY A 55 -3.26 -10.19 -19.12
CA GLY A 55 -2.10 -11.07 -19.29
C GLY A 55 -1.13 -11.09 -18.10
N GLY A 56 -1.48 -10.48 -16.99
CA GLY A 56 -0.68 -10.43 -15.77
C GLY A 56 -0.85 -11.66 -14.86
N THR A 57 -0.17 -11.64 -13.73
CA THR A 57 -0.25 -12.71 -12.71
C THR A 57 -0.26 -12.14 -11.30
N ALA A 58 -1.06 -12.74 -10.40
CA ALA A 58 -1.05 -12.36 -8.99
C ALA A 58 -1.07 -13.57 -8.05
N THR A 59 -0.61 -13.34 -6.84
CA THR A 59 -0.81 -14.22 -5.66
C THR A 59 -1.67 -13.45 -4.66
N LEU A 60 -2.78 -14.04 -4.25
CA LEU A 60 -3.73 -13.41 -3.34
C LEU A 60 -3.39 -13.76 -1.89
N ALA A 61 -3.25 -12.73 -1.05
CA ALA A 61 -2.98 -12.85 0.37
C ALA A 61 -4.13 -12.21 1.16
N ALA A 62 -5.16 -13.00 1.48
CA ALA A 62 -6.31 -12.55 2.27
C ALA A 62 -5.95 -12.52 3.76
N MET A 63 -5.33 -11.42 4.21
CA MET A 63 -4.77 -11.29 5.56
C MET A 63 -5.06 -9.90 6.15
N ASP A 64 -5.08 -9.84 7.48
CA ASP A 64 -5.09 -8.59 8.24
C ASP A 64 -3.65 -8.20 8.60
N ILE A 65 -3.21 -7.02 8.16
CA ILE A 65 -1.85 -6.50 8.42
C ILE A 65 -1.56 -6.26 9.91
N THR A 66 -2.57 -6.28 10.78
CA THR A 66 -2.39 -6.15 12.23
C THR A 66 -2.04 -7.49 12.91
N LYS A 67 -2.02 -8.59 12.16
CA LYS A 67 -1.67 -9.93 12.63
C LYS A 67 -0.23 -10.25 12.28
N ASP A 68 0.67 -10.02 13.22
CA ASP A 68 2.12 -10.14 13.04
C ASP A 68 2.54 -11.51 12.50
N ASP A 69 1.92 -12.60 13.00
CA ASP A 69 2.21 -13.97 12.54
C ASP A 69 1.81 -14.20 11.08
N ALA A 70 0.66 -13.66 10.64
CA ALA A 70 0.23 -13.75 9.26
C ALA A 70 1.22 -13.04 8.32
N ILE A 71 1.71 -11.86 8.71
CA ILE A 71 2.72 -11.12 7.94
C ILE A 71 4.06 -11.87 7.92
N ARG A 72 4.46 -12.46 9.05
CA ARG A 72 5.67 -13.29 9.11
C ARG A 72 5.61 -14.50 8.16
N HIS A 73 4.46 -15.17 8.10
CA HIS A 73 4.23 -16.26 7.14
C HIS A 73 4.28 -15.75 5.70
N LEU A 74 3.61 -14.64 5.39
CA LEU A 74 3.66 -14.05 4.05
C LEU A 74 5.09 -13.71 3.61
N CYS A 75 5.88 -13.08 4.47
CA CYS A 75 7.27 -12.75 4.15
C CYS A 75 8.12 -14.01 3.91
N ARG A 76 7.88 -15.09 4.68
CA ARG A 76 8.53 -16.39 4.46
C ARG A 76 8.13 -17.00 3.12
N ASP A 77 6.83 -17.01 2.80
CA ASP A 77 6.33 -17.55 1.53
C ASP A 77 6.90 -16.78 0.32
N ILE A 78 7.03 -15.46 0.44
CA ILE A 78 7.68 -14.62 -0.60
C ILE A 78 9.17 -15.00 -0.73
N HIS A 79 9.87 -15.11 0.39
CA HIS A 79 11.28 -15.53 0.39
C HIS A 79 11.47 -16.92 -0.24
N ASP A 80 10.65 -17.89 0.14
CA ASP A 80 10.79 -19.28 -0.31
C ASP A 80 10.48 -19.44 -1.81
N ARG A 81 9.58 -18.59 -2.36
CA ARG A 81 9.17 -18.64 -3.77
C ARG A 81 10.06 -17.81 -4.69
N TRP A 82 10.48 -16.63 -4.27
CA TRP A 82 11.16 -15.64 -5.13
C TRP A 82 12.48 -15.13 -4.56
N GLY A 83 12.72 -15.31 -3.26
CA GLY A 83 13.93 -14.86 -2.57
C GLY A 83 13.94 -13.36 -2.23
N HIS A 84 13.13 -12.54 -2.91
CA HIS A 84 13.17 -11.08 -2.80
C HIS A 84 11.85 -10.41 -3.15
N LEU A 85 11.81 -9.10 -2.93
CA LEU A 85 10.82 -8.17 -3.47
C LEU A 85 11.52 -7.01 -4.19
N ASP A 86 11.03 -6.63 -5.37
CA ASP A 86 11.52 -5.46 -6.10
C ASP A 86 10.74 -4.19 -5.72
N LEU A 87 9.48 -4.34 -5.31
CA LEU A 87 8.62 -3.22 -4.94
C LEU A 87 7.68 -3.59 -3.79
N TRP A 88 7.58 -2.72 -2.81
CA TRP A 88 6.52 -2.71 -1.82
C TRP A 88 5.70 -1.43 -1.94
N VAL A 89 4.40 -1.55 -2.23
CA VAL A 89 3.45 -0.44 -2.24
C VAL A 89 2.57 -0.52 -1.00
N HIS A 90 2.69 0.47 -0.11
CA HIS A 90 1.92 0.51 1.13
C HIS A 90 0.75 1.46 1.04
N THR A 91 -0.45 0.90 0.74
CA THR A 91 -1.72 1.66 0.67
C THR A 91 -2.74 1.25 1.72
N ALA A 92 -2.41 0.25 2.57
CA ALA A 92 -3.32 -0.20 3.62
C ALA A 92 -3.47 0.88 4.69
N ILE A 93 -4.70 1.38 4.86
CA ILE A 93 -5.05 2.39 5.87
C ILE A 93 -6.42 2.12 6.49
N HIS A 94 -6.63 2.66 7.68
CA HIS A 94 -7.93 2.89 8.25
C HIS A 94 -8.22 4.39 8.27
N ALA A 95 -9.38 4.76 7.70
CA ALA A 95 -9.88 6.12 7.69
C ALA A 95 -11.26 6.12 8.37
N PRO A 96 -11.38 6.57 9.63
CA PRO A 96 -12.64 6.63 10.34
C PRO A 96 -13.52 7.76 9.80
N PRO A 97 -14.80 7.86 10.20
CA PRO A 97 -15.58 9.07 9.98
C PRO A 97 -14.88 10.31 10.52
N MET A 98 -15.11 11.46 9.89
CA MET A 98 -14.66 12.73 10.43
C MET A 98 -15.32 13.03 11.78
N SER A 99 -14.55 13.55 12.72
CA SER A 99 -15.06 14.00 14.02
C SER A 99 -14.25 15.17 14.57
N PRO A 100 -14.85 16.04 15.43
CA PRO A 100 -14.09 16.99 16.21
C PRO A 100 -13.02 16.28 17.05
N ALA A 101 -11.89 16.93 17.31
CA ALA A 101 -10.77 16.32 18.02
C ALA A 101 -11.10 15.92 19.46
N ASP A 102 -12.01 16.63 20.09
CA ASP A 102 -12.54 16.39 21.43
C ASP A 102 -13.65 15.33 21.48
N HIS A 103 -14.09 14.81 20.31
CA HIS A 103 -15.15 13.80 20.18
C HIS A 103 -14.70 12.56 19.39
N ILE A 104 -13.41 12.30 19.29
CA ILE A 104 -12.90 11.11 18.62
C ILE A 104 -13.33 9.86 19.40
N ALA A 105 -14.04 8.93 18.75
CA ALA A 105 -14.39 7.65 19.35
C ALA A 105 -13.14 6.80 19.57
N LEU A 106 -12.92 6.29 20.78
CA LEU A 106 -11.74 5.47 21.11
C LEU A 106 -11.55 4.28 20.17
N LYS A 107 -12.64 3.60 19.79
CA LYS A 107 -12.58 2.49 18.80
C LYS A 107 -11.97 2.90 17.45
N ASP A 108 -12.19 4.14 17.02
CA ASP A 108 -11.66 4.65 15.74
C ASP A 108 -10.21 5.09 15.91
N TRP A 109 -9.88 5.68 17.07
CA TRP A 109 -8.50 5.97 17.45
C TRP A 109 -7.65 4.70 17.51
N ASP A 110 -8.12 3.66 18.21
CA ASP A 110 -7.42 2.39 18.36
C ASP A 110 -7.20 1.71 17.01
N LYS A 111 -8.20 1.73 16.12
CA LYS A 111 -8.04 1.19 14.76
C LYS A 111 -7.05 1.98 13.93
N CYS A 112 -7.06 3.31 14.00
CA CYS A 112 -6.07 4.14 13.33
C CYS A 112 -4.66 3.81 13.83
N THR A 113 -4.48 3.73 15.14
CA THR A 113 -3.21 3.40 15.76
C THR A 113 -2.73 2.00 15.36
N ALA A 114 -3.61 1.00 15.43
CA ALA A 114 -3.27 -0.37 15.10
C ALA A 114 -2.89 -0.55 13.61
N ILE A 115 -3.68 0.04 12.69
CA ILE A 115 -3.52 -0.19 11.26
C ILE A 115 -2.51 0.79 10.64
N ASN A 116 -2.62 2.09 10.92
CA ASN A 116 -1.81 3.09 10.23
C ASN A 116 -0.42 3.26 10.86
N ILE A 117 -0.29 3.05 12.18
CA ILE A 117 0.97 3.27 12.90
C ILE A 117 1.65 1.92 13.20
N ARG A 118 1.03 1.11 14.08
CA ARG A 118 1.66 -0.12 14.57
C ARG A 118 1.95 -1.11 13.43
N ALA A 119 0.97 -1.36 12.56
CA ALA A 119 1.17 -2.30 11.46
C ALA A 119 2.29 -1.82 10.51
N THR A 120 2.37 -0.51 10.21
CA THR A 120 3.49 0.03 9.41
C THR A 120 4.83 -0.22 10.09
N GLY A 121 4.93 0.03 11.42
CA GLY A 121 6.15 -0.20 12.19
C GLY A 121 6.57 -1.68 12.25
N VAL A 122 5.62 -2.60 12.13
CA VAL A 122 5.88 -4.05 12.08
C VAL A 122 6.23 -4.50 10.66
N LEU A 123 5.55 -3.95 9.64
CA LEU A 123 5.78 -4.30 8.24
C LEU A 123 7.17 -3.91 7.74
N ILE A 124 7.66 -2.73 8.11
CA ILE A 124 8.98 -2.25 7.68
C ILE A 124 10.09 -3.27 8.00
N PRO A 125 10.33 -3.67 9.26
CA PRO A 125 11.41 -4.61 9.58
C PRO A 125 11.18 -6.02 9.03
N MET A 126 9.93 -6.44 8.78
CA MET A 126 9.64 -7.74 8.18
C MET A 126 9.87 -7.76 6.66
N ILE A 127 9.61 -6.65 5.96
CA ILE A 127 9.70 -6.56 4.50
C ILE A 127 11.08 -6.07 4.06
N ALA A 128 11.76 -5.23 4.84
CA ALA A 128 13.06 -4.66 4.49
C ALA A 128 14.10 -5.71 4.05
N PRO A 129 14.24 -6.89 4.69
CA PRO A 129 15.17 -7.94 4.24
C PRO A 129 14.88 -8.42 2.83
N LEU A 130 13.60 -8.57 2.46
CA LEU A 130 13.19 -9.01 1.11
C LEU A 130 13.53 -7.96 0.05
N LEU A 131 13.35 -6.68 0.36
CA LEU A 131 13.74 -5.57 -0.52
C LEU A 131 15.26 -5.47 -0.66
N THR A 132 15.99 -5.73 0.42
CA THR A 132 17.47 -5.71 0.39
C THR A 132 18.04 -6.87 -0.41
N ALA A 133 17.34 -8.00 -0.47
CA ALA A 133 17.75 -9.18 -1.23
C ALA A 133 17.49 -9.07 -2.75
N ALA A 134 16.83 -8.00 -3.22
CA ALA A 134 16.56 -7.82 -4.64
C ALA A 134 17.85 -7.65 -5.46
N PRO A 135 17.90 -8.16 -6.70
CA PRO A 135 19.08 -8.08 -7.56
C PRO A 135 19.42 -6.66 -8.00
N SER A 136 18.44 -5.76 -7.97
CA SER A 136 18.60 -4.33 -8.17
C SER A 136 18.01 -3.58 -6.98
N ARG A 137 18.29 -2.28 -6.87
CA ARG A 137 17.77 -1.48 -5.76
C ARG A 137 16.24 -1.47 -5.77
N ALA A 138 15.64 -2.19 -4.82
CA ALA A 138 14.20 -2.27 -4.65
C ALA A 138 13.61 -0.97 -4.10
N THR A 139 12.31 -0.78 -4.28
CA THR A 139 11.60 0.42 -3.80
C THR A 139 10.50 0.06 -2.80
N ALA A 140 10.39 0.86 -1.73
CA ALA A 140 9.23 0.91 -0.84
C ALA A 140 8.49 2.23 -1.07
N LEU A 141 7.24 2.16 -1.53
CA LEU A 141 6.41 3.32 -1.82
C LEU A 141 5.33 3.51 -0.77
N PHE A 142 5.36 4.66 -0.11
CA PHE A 142 4.33 5.12 0.82
C PHE A 142 3.52 6.24 0.20
N ILE A 143 2.21 6.22 0.45
CA ILE A 143 1.30 7.22 -0.10
C ILE A 143 0.91 8.21 0.99
N ASN A 144 1.21 9.48 0.78
CA ASN A 144 0.73 10.59 1.61
C ASN A 144 -0.63 11.08 1.13
N ASP A 145 -1.37 11.74 2.03
CA ASP A 145 -2.69 12.31 1.75
C ASP A 145 -2.75 13.72 2.35
N ALA A 146 -2.77 14.73 1.48
CA ALA A 146 -2.87 16.13 1.89
C ALA A 146 -4.16 16.42 2.69
N ALA A 147 -5.26 15.70 2.40
CA ALA A 147 -6.53 15.86 3.10
C ALA A 147 -6.45 15.45 4.59
N ALA A 148 -5.47 14.64 4.98
CA ALA A 148 -5.24 14.22 6.36
C ALA A 148 -4.97 15.38 7.33
N ARG A 149 -4.60 16.56 6.83
CA ARG A 149 -4.35 17.79 7.62
C ARG A 149 -5.60 18.66 7.79
N GLY A 150 -6.75 18.21 7.31
CA GLY A 150 -7.99 18.97 7.30
C GLY A 150 -8.69 19.02 8.67
N LYS A 151 -9.67 19.93 8.75
CA LYS A 151 -10.59 20.02 9.90
C LYS A 151 -11.35 18.69 10.07
N PHE A 152 -11.54 18.26 11.32
CA PHE A 152 -12.21 17.00 11.66
C PHE A 152 -11.46 15.70 11.28
N MET A 153 -10.21 15.78 10.89
CA MET A 153 -9.36 14.65 10.50
C MET A 153 -8.48 14.12 11.63
N GLY A 154 -8.74 14.48 12.90
CA GLY A 154 -7.84 14.26 14.04
C GLY A 154 -7.25 12.84 14.11
N ALA A 155 -8.09 11.81 14.19
CA ALA A 155 -7.60 10.42 14.28
C ALA A 155 -6.87 9.95 13.00
N TYR A 156 -7.46 10.25 11.84
CA TYR A 156 -6.83 9.90 10.55
C TYR A 156 -5.54 10.69 10.34
N GLY A 157 -5.60 12.01 10.54
CA GLY A 157 -4.46 12.92 10.32
C GLY A 157 -3.28 12.60 11.23
N ALA A 158 -3.52 12.42 12.52
CA ALA A 158 -2.47 12.07 13.47
C ALA A 158 -1.79 10.73 13.12
N SER A 159 -2.59 9.71 12.81
CA SER A 159 -2.04 8.40 12.45
C SER A 159 -1.33 8.41 11.09
N LYS A 160 -1.80 9.21 10.13
CA LYS A 160 -1.15 9.38 8.83
C LYS A 160 0.17 10.14 8.96
N ALA A 161 0.21 11.19 9.77
CA ALA A 161 1.43 11.92 10.06
C ALA A 161 2.49 11.01 10.72
N ALA A 162 2.09 10.17 11.67
CA ALA A 162 3.00 9.20 12.29
C ALA A 162 3.52 8.16 11.30
N GLN A 163 2.65 7.64 10.41
CA GLN A 163 3.05 6.72 9.35
C GLN A 163 4.10 7.35 8.42
N ILE A 164 3.87 8.58 7.99
CA ILE A 164 4.76 9.30 7.08
C ILE A 164 6.08 9.67 7.79
N ALA A 165 6.05 10.08 9.05
CA ALA A 165 7.26 10.35 9.83
C ALA A 165 8.16 9.10 9.93
N LEU A 166 7.55 7.91 10.16
CA LEU A 166 8.29 6.65 10.17
C LEU A 166 8.90 6.32 8.80
N ALA A 167 8.15 6.51 7.72
CA ALA A 167 8.66 6.31 6.36
C ALA A 167 9.79 7.30 6.03
N GLN A 168 9.72 8.56 6.48
CA GLN A 168 10.77 9.57 6.31
C GLN A 168 12.04 9.19 7.08
N ALA A 169 11.94 8.69 8.31
CA ALA A 169 13.08 8.20 9.05
C ALA A 169 13.79 7.07 8.28
N TRP A 170 13.02 6.08 7.83
CA TRP A 170 13.55 4.97 7.03
C TRP A 170 14.14 5.42 5.70
N GLN A 171 13.55 6.42 5.03
CA GLN A 171 14.09 7.03 3.81
C GLN A 171 15.50 7.63 4.04
N LEU A 172 15.70 8.33 5.13
CA LEU A 172 17.00 8.92 5.48
C LEU A 172 18.04 7.85 5.83
N GLU A 173 17.63 6.80 6.56
CA GLU A 173 18.49 5.69 6.95
C GLU A 173 18.98 4.89 5.72
N THR A 174 18.13 4.73 4.70
CA THR A 174 18.42 3.93 3.50
C THR A 174 18.87 4.75 2.29
N ALA A 175 19.14 6.03 2.45
CA ALA A 175 19.47 6.94 1.35
C ALA A 175 20.63 6.44 0.47
N ARG A 176 21.63 5.78 1.08
CA ARG A 176 22.83 5.26 0.39
C ARG A 176 22.82 3.75 0.21
N ILE A 177 22.25 3.01 1.14
CA ILE A 177 22.30 1.54 1.20
C ILE A 177 20.92 1.01 1.54
N GLY A 178 20.48 -0.06 0.86
CA GLY A 178 19.18 -0.69 1.08
C GLY A 178 18.11 -0.22 0.10
N ALA A 179 16.85 -0.41 0.46
CA ALA A 179 15.73 -0.06 -0.40
C ALA A 179 15.61 1.46 -0.62
N ARG A 180 15.18 1.85 -1.81
CA ARG A 180 14.75 3.23 -2.08
C ARG A 180 13.39 3.44 -1.43
N VAL A 181 13.30 4.27 -0.41
CA VAL A 181 12.02 4.65 0.19
C VAL A 181 11.50 5.91 -0.47
N MET A 182 10.29 5.83 -1.03
CA MET A 182 9.61 6.95 -1.68
C MET A 182 8.32 7.28 -0.95
N ILE A 183 8.02 8.58 -0.85
CA ILE A 183 6.79 9.08 -0.24
C ILE A 183 6.15 10.01 -1.26
N GLU A 184 5.02 9.56 -1.82
CA GLU A 184 4.32 10.29 -2.86
C GLU A 184 2.96 10.78 -2.36
N GLU A 185 2.59 11.99 -2.76
CA GLU A 185 1.28 12.54 -2.46
C GLU A 185 0.27 12.15 -3.53
N ALA A 186 -0.82 11.50 -3.10
CA ALA A 186 -1.90 11.12 -4.00
C ALA A 186 -2.85 12.28 -4.29
N ARG A 187 -3.25 12.43 -5.56
CA ARG A 187 -4.31 13.32 -5.97
C ARG A 187 -5.66 12.85 -5.44
N PRO A 188 -6.65 13.74 -5.28
CA PRO A 188 -8.01 13.34 -4.93
C PRO A 188 -8.60 12.35 -5.94
N MET A 189 -9.12 11.22 -5.43
CA MET A 189 -9.65 10.12 -6.23
C MET A 189 -11.05 9.72 -5.77
N PRO A 190 -11.92 9.14 -6.64
CA PRO A 190 -13.28 8.73 -6.29
C PRO A 190 -13.31 7.41 -5.47
N THR A 191 -12.55 7.38 -4.37
CA THR A 191 -12.46 6.23 -3.46
C THR A 191 -13.54 6.23 -2.39
N ALA A 192 -13.79 5.09 -1.76
CA ALA A 192 -14.67 4.99 -0.61
C ALA A 192 -14.17 5.82 0.60
N THR A 193 -12.86 6.01 0.75
CA THR A 193 -12.25 6.89 1.74
C THR A 193 -12.62 8.34 1.46
N ARG A 194 -12.47 8.79 0.22
CA ARG A 194 -12.82 10.16 -0.18
C ARG A 194 -14.31 10.44 -0.02
N ALA A 195 -15.17 9.52 -0.45
CA ALA A 195 -16.61 9.65 -0.30
C ALA A 195 -17.08 9.74 1.16
N ARG A 196 -16.33 9.12 2.10
CA ARG A 196 -16.59 9.25 3.54
C ARG A 196 -16.27 10.63 4.07
N PHE A 197 -15.19 11.24 3.59
CA PHE A 197 -14.76 12.57 4.01
C PHE A 197 -15.55 13.69 3.34
N TYR A 198 -15.92 13.49 2.08
CA TYR A 198 -16.59 14.48 1.24
C TYR A 198 -17.80 13.88 0.51
N PRO A 199 -18.89 13.54 1.24
CA PRO A 199 -20.03 12.81 0.65
C PRO A 199 -20.78 13.57 -0.43
N GLY A 200 -20.69 14.93 -0.45
CA GLY A 200 -21.32 15.78 -1.46
C GLY A 200 -20.39 16.20 -2.61
N GLU A 201 -19.16 15.70 -2.67
CA GLU A 201 -18.20 16.09 -3.70
C GLU A 201 -18.56 15.49 -5.07
N ASN A 202 -18.45 16.31 -6.12
CA ASN A 202 -18.63 15.79 -7.48
C ASN A 202 -17.46 14.85 -7.83
N ARG A 203 -17.78 13.58 -8.01
CA ARG A 203 -16.80 12.51 -8.26
C ARG A 203 -16.20 12.57 -9.67
N ASP A 204 -16.88 13.18 -10.63
CA ASP A 204 -16.44 13.28 -12.03
C ASP A 204 -15.25 14.22 -12.19
N THR A 205 -15.03 15.12 -11.22
CA THR A 205 -13.88 16.03 -11.19
C THR A 205 -12.62 15.41 -10.57
N LEU A 206 -12.75 14.23 -10.00
CA LEU A 206 -11.66 13.54 -9.32
C LEU A 206 -10.82 12.71 -10.29
N THR A 207 -9.53 12.58 -9.99
CA THR A 207 -8.62 11.76 -10.80
C THR A 207 -8.99 10.26 -10.68
N PRO A 208 -9.25 9.55 -11.79
CA PRO A 208 -9.50 8.10 -11.75
C PRO A 208 -8.34 7.35 -11.09
N CYS A 209 -8.66 6.33 -10.25
CA CYS A 209 -7.64 5.58 -9.51
C CYS A 209 -6.57 4.93 -10.42
N LEU A 210 -6.94 4.45 -11.61
CA LEU A 210 -5.98 3.88 -12.57
C LEU A 210 -5.01 4.94 -13.10
N GLN A 211 -5.51 6.12 -13.45
CA GLN A 211 -4.67 7.22 -13.92
C GLN A 211 -3.67 7.69 -12.85
N GLU A 212 -4.13 7.76 -11.59
CA GLU A 212 -3.26 8.12 -10.48
C GLU A 212 -2.24 7.02 -10.17
N ALA A 213 -2.63 5.75 -10.27
CA ALA A 213 -1.72 4.61 -10.14
C ALA A 213 -0.60 4.67 -11.20
N GLU A 214 -0.95 4.92 -12.46
CA GLU A 214 0.03 5.08 -13.54
C GLU A 214 0.98 6.25 -13.30
N ARG A 215 0.48 7.39 -12.80
CA ARG A 215 1.32 8.56 -12.46
C ARG A 215 2.34 8.20 -11.37
N LEU A 216 1.86 7.60 -10.28
CA LEU A 216 2.69 7.24 -9.15
C LEU A 216 3.73 6.17 -9.50
N LEU A 217 3.34 5.18 -10.32
CA LEU A 217 4.25 4.12 -10.76
C LEU A 217 5.30 4.61 -11.76
N ARG A 218 4.97 5.61 -12.61
CA ARG A 218 5.98 6.26 -13.47
C ARG A 218 7.05 6.96 -12.67
N ALA A 219 6.72 7.61 -11.57
CA ALA A 219 7.70 8.24 -10.67
C ALA A 219 8.71 7.24 -10.04
N LEU A 220 8.46 5.93 -10.10
CA LEU A 220 9.42 4.92 -9.66
C LEU A 220 10.57 4.71 -10.67
N ALA A 221 10.38 5.08 -11.93
CA ALA A 221 11.36 4.87 -13.00
C ALA A 221 12.42 5.99 -13.05
N ASP A 222 12.12 7.13 -12.41
CA ASP A 222 13.02 8.28 -12.27
C ASP A 222 13.90 8.14 -11.02
#